data_b4787df4a21dfc5d8d8ba7308140ad24
#
_entry.id   b4787df4a21dfc5d8d8ba7308140ad24
#
_cell.length_a   1.000
_cell.length_b   1.000
_cell.length_c   1.000
_cell.angle_alpha   90.00
_cell.angle_beta   90.00
_cell.angle_gamma   90.00
#
_symmetry.space_group_name_H-M   'P 1'
#
loop_
_entity.id
_entity.type
_entity.pdbx_description
1 polymer ?
#
loop_
_entity_poly.entity_id
_entity_poly.type
_entity_poly.pdbx_seq_one_letter_code
_entity_poly.pdbx_strand_id
1 'polypeptide(L)'
;MSEQKHQGVALITGASTGIGATYARRLAERGYDLLLVARDQARLETLAAELREQAGVKVEVMKADLTDKADLSRVAQRLRSDAAISLLVNNAGVAISGSLLDTDLDRFDAMIQLNVVAVTHLAAAAAANFVAQGRGTLINIASVLALAPEMFNGTYSGTKAYVLNLSQSLSQEVREKGVRVQVVLPGATRTEIWERSGTGIENIPQEILMDVVEMVDAALAGLDQGELVTIPSLPEQADWERFTAARFQMAPNLSRSNAAARYKA
;
A
#
# COMPACT_ATOMS: atom_id res chain seq x y z
N MET A 1 -32.78 4.85 -11.78
CA MET A 1 -31.70 4.39 -10.90
C MET A 1 -30.89 3.42 -11.73
N SER A 2 -29.67 3.78 -12.18
CA SER A 2 -28.81 2.83 -12.90
C SER A 2 -28.42 1.73 -11.92
N GLU A 3 -28.61 0.46 -12.30
CA GLU A 3 -28.07 -0.67 -11.56
C GLU A 3 -26.56 -0.47 -11.38
N GLN A 4 -26.15 -0.25 -10.15
CA GLN A 4 -24.74 -0.09 -9.81
C GLN A 4 -24.07 -1.46 -10.06
N LYS A 5 -23.25 -1.53 -11.11
CA LYS A 5 -22.63 -2.77 -11.56
C LYS A 5 -21.72 -3.27 -10.42
N HIS A 6 -22.03 -4.44 -9.87
CA HIS A 6 -21.26 -5.05 -8.79
C HIS A 6 -19.80 -5.27 -9.22
N GLN A 7 -18.86 -4.67 -8.51
CA GLN A 7 -17.43 -4.64 -8.87
C GLN A 7 -16.63 -5.85 -8.33
N GLY A 8 -17.27 -6.68 -7.50
CA GLY A 8 -16.64 -7.77 -6.75
C GLY A 8 -16.33 -7.36 -5.31
N VAL A 9 -15.42 -8.06 -4.66
CA VAL A 9 -15.01 -7.80 -3.27
C VAL A 9 -13.65 -7.10 -3.25
N ALA A 10 -13.54 -6.02 -2.49
CA ALA A 10 -12.27 -5.38 -2.16
C ALA A 10 -11.80 -5.84 -0.77
N LEU A 11 -10.64 -6.48 -0.69
CA LEU A 11 -9.97 -6.76 0.58
C LEU A 11 -9.06 -5.60 0.95
N ILE A 12 -9.22 -5.06 2.17
CA ILE A 12 -8.44 -3.91 2.65
C ILE A 12 -7.77 -4.28 3.96
N THR A 13 -6.45 -4.22 4.00
CA THR A 13 -5.68 -4.44 5.23
C THR A 13 -5.44 -3.12 5.97
N GLY A 14 -5.38 -3.17 7.30
CA GLY A 14 -5.29 -1.97 8.13
C GLY A 14 -6.53 -1.09 8.03
N ALA A 15 -7.70 -1.70 7.80
CA ALA A 15 -8.95 -1.00 7.50
C ALA A 15 -9.60 -0.29 8.71
N SER A 16 -9.08 -0.48 9.92
CA SER A 16 -9.72 0.06 11.14
C SER A 16 -9.59 1.57 11.31
N THR A 17 -8.64 2.23 10.62
CA THR A 17 -8.39 3.68 10.76
C THR A 17 -7.69 4.27 9.53
N GLY A 18 -7.61 5.59 9.47
CA GLY A 18 -6.79 6.34 8.53
C GLY A 18 -7.01 5.96 7.07
N ILE A 19 -5.92 5.76 6.34
CA ILE A 19 -5.94 5.47 4.89
C ILE A 19 -6.81 4.25 4.57
N GLY A 20 -6.67 3.15 5.33
CA GLY A 20 -7.44 1.93 5.07
C GLY A 20 -8.95 2.10 5.25
N ALA A 21 -9.38 2.80 6.30
CA ALA A 21 -10.79 3.12 6.52
C ALA A 21 -11.35 4.06 5.44
N THR A 22 -10.54 5.01 4.97
CA THR A 22 -10.94 5.92 3.88
C THR A 22 -11.06 5.17 2.55
N TYR A 23 -10.14 4.26 2.23
CA TYR A 23 -10.30 3.36 1.08
C TYR A 23 -11.58 2.52 1.18
N ALA A 24 -11.91 2.01 2.37
CA ALA A 24 -13.13 1.23 2.56
C ALA A 24 -14.38 2.03 2.20
N ARG A 25 -14.48 3.31 2.64
CA ARG A 25 -15.58 4.19 2.28
C ARG A 25 -15.65 4.45 0.78
N ARG A 26 -14.54 4.85 0.17
CA ARG A 26 -14.49 5.16 -1.26
C ARG A 26 -14.76 3.96 -2.16
N LEU A 27 -14.31 2.77 -1.78
CA LEU A 27 -14.57 1.55 -2.54
C LEU A 27 -16.03 1.07 -2.37
N ALA A 28 -16.63 1.25 -1.19
CA ALA A 28 -18.06 1.02 -0.99
C ALA A 28 -18.91 1.94 -1.89
N GLU A 29 -18.59 3.23 -1.95
CA GLU A 29 -19.21 4.21 -2.85
C GLU A 29 -19.07 3.83 -4.33
N ARG A 30 -17.97 3.15 -4.70
CA ARG A 30 -17.72 2.62 -6.05
C ARG A 30 -18.42 1.29 -6.33
N GLY A 31 -19.19 0.73 -5.39
CA GLY A 31 -19.98 -0.50 -5.56
C GLY A 31 -19.22 -1.80 -5.30
N TYR A 32 -18.11 -1.76 -4.57
CA TYR A 32 -17.45 -2.97 -4.07
C TYR A 32 -18.14 -3.48 -2.81
N ASP A 33 -18.33 -4.77 -2.69
CA ASP A 33 -18.44 -5.42 -1.39
C ASP A 33 -17.05 -5.42 -0.72
N LEU A 34 -16.99 -5.50 0.61
CA LEU A 34 -15.75 -5.30 1.34
C LEU A 34 -15.40 -6.48 2.23
N LEU A 35 -14.10 -6.79 2.31
CA LEU A 35 -13.51 -7.63 3.35
C LEU A 35 -12.47 -6.78 4.10
N LEU A 36 -12.82 -6.36 5.33
CA LEU A 36 -12.02 -5.48 6.15
C LEU A 36 -11.12 -6.29 7.09
N VAL A 37 -9.81 -6.07 7.04
CA VAL A 37 -8.82 -6.82 7.82
C VAL A 37 -8.02 -5.87 8.72
N ALA A 38 -8.06 -6.08 10.03
CA ALA A 38 -7.21 -5.40 11.00
C ALA A 38 -7.23 -6.15 12.37
N ARG A 39 -6.44 -5.66 13.34
CA ARG A 39 -6.38 -6.23 14.69
C ARG A 39 -7.55 -5.82 15.57
N ASP A 40 -8.02 -4.59 15.41
CA ASP A 40 -9.10 -4.00 16.22
C ASP A 40 -10.46 -4.35 15.64
N GLN A 41 -11.03 -5.45 16.13
CA GLN A 41 -12.33 -5.95 15.70
C GLN A 41 -13.47 -4.95 15.97
N ALA A 42 -13.44 -4.26 17.10
CA ALA A 42 -14.51 -3.34 17.45
C ALA A 42 -14.59 -2.16 16.47
N ARG A 43 -13.45 -1.56 16.11
CA ARG A 43 -13.40 -0.51 15.08
C ARG A 43 -13.81 -1.02 13.71
N LEU A 44 -13.44 -2.26 13.35
CA LEU A 44 -13.86 -2.85 12.08
C LEU A 44 -15.38 -3.05 12.02
N GLU A 45 -16.00 -3.56 13.09
CA GLU A 45 -17.46 -3.77 13.14
C GLU A 45 -18.24 -2.43 13.10
N THR A 46 -17.71 -1.40 13.77
CA THR A 46 -18.29 -0.05 13.69
C THR A 46 -18.28 0.47 12.26
N LEU A 47 -17.12 0.40 11.59
CA LEU A 47 -17.00 0.82 10.19
C LEU A 47 -17.87 -0.04 9.26
N ALA A 48 -17.93 -1.35 9.49
CA ALA A 48 -18.76 -2.25 8.69
C ALA A 48 -20.25 -1.94 8.81
N ALA A 49 -20.74 -1.61 10.02
CA ALA A 49 -22.13 -1.20 10.23
C ALA A 49 -22.44 0.11 9.48
N GLU A 50 -21.55 1.12 9.61
CA GLU A 50 -21.64 2.38 8.87
C GLU A 50 -21.77 2.16 7.35
N LEU A 51 -20.87 1.35 6.79
CA LEU A 51 -20.81 1.15 5.34
C LEU A 51 -22.00 0.32 4.79
N ARG A 52 -22.47 -0.65 5.56
CA ARG A 52 -23.71 -1.39 5.21
C ARG A 52 -24.92 -0.46 5.15
N GLU A 53 -25.02 0.48 6.08
CA GLU A 53 -26.11 1.45 6.15
C GLU A 53 -26.02 2.50 5.04
N GLN A 54 -24.84 3.11 4.85
CA GLN A 54 -24.66 4.25 3.95
C GLN A 54 -24.57 3.87 2.48
N ALA A 55 -23.84 2.79 2.17
CA ALA A 55 -23.57 2.38 0.79
C ALA A 55 -24.37 1.15 0.33
N GLY A 56 -25.03 0.44 1.25
CA GLY A 56 -25.83 -0.76 0.92
C GLY A 56 -25.02 -1.96 0.42
N VAL A 57 -23.69 -1.96 0.64
CA VAL A 57 -22.78 -3.04 0.24
C VAL A 57 -22.65 -4.11 1.33
N LYS A 58 -22.22 -5.31 0.94
CA LYS A 58 -21.86 -6.34 1.92
C LYS A 58 -20.48 -6.04 2.48
N VAL A 59 -20.36 -6.15 3.80
CA VAL A 59 -19.08 -5.93 4.49
C VAL A 59 -18.82 -7.11 5.43
N GLU A 60 -17.75 -7.83 5.16
CA GLU A 60 -17.22 -8.88 6.03
C GLU A 60 -16.06 -8.31 6.84
N VAL A 61 -15.94 -8.72 8.10
CA VAL A 61 -14.84 -8.35 9.00
C VAL A 61 -14.01 -9.57 9.31
N MET A 62 -12.69 -9.45 9.19
CA MET A 62 -11.72 -10.47 9.56
C MET A 62 -10.67 -9.88 10.50
N LYS A 63 -10.79 -10.20 11.79
CA LYS A 63 -9.73 -9.88 12.75
C LYS A 63 -8.48 -10.67 12.41
N ALA A 64 -7.35 -9.99 12.22
CA ALA A 64 -6.04 -10.59 12.00
C ALA A 64 -4.91 -9.66 12.44
N ASP A 65 -3.90 -10.22 13.07
CA ASP A 65 -2.59 -9.60 13.23
C ASP A 65 -1.66 -10.11 12.14
N LEU A 66 -1.33 -9.26 11.18
CA LEU A 66 -0.50 -9.65 10.04
C LEU A 66 0.99 -9.85 10.40
N THR A 67 1.39 -9.57 11.64
CA THR A 67 2.70 -9.97 12.16
C THR A 67 2.70 -11.41 12.69
N ASP A 68 1.52 -11.96 13.00
CA ASP A 68 1.36 -13.37 13.34
C ASP A 68 1.29 -14.23 12.07
N LYS A 69 2.08 -15.31 12.04
CA LYS A 69 2.21 -16.18 10.87
C LYS A 69 0.91 -16.93 10.54
N ALA A 70 0.15 -17.35 11.54
CA ALA A 70 -1.09 -18.10 11.33
C ALA A 70 -2.19 -17.18 10.77
N ASP A 71 -2.32 -15.99 11.32
CA ASP A 71 -3.25 -14.96 10.85
C ASP A 71 -2.90 -14.50 9.43
N LEU A 72 -1.63 -14.21 9.15
CA LEU A 72 -1.17 -13.86 7.80
C LEU A 72 -1.48 -14.97 6.79
N SER A 73 -1.21 -16.23 7.15
CA SER A 73 -1.52 -17.37 6.29
C SER A 73 -3.01 -17.50 6.02
N ARG A 74 -3.87 -17.26 7.01
CA ARG A 74 -5.33 -17.29 6.88
C ARG A 74 -5.84 -16.22 5.92
N VAL A 75 -5.34 -14.99 6.03
CA VAL A 75 -5.70 -13.90 5.11
C VAL A 75 -5.18 -14.17 3.70
N ALA A 76 -3.93 -14.64 3.55
CA ALA A 76 -3.34 -15.00 2.26
C ALA A 76 -4.11 -16.15 1.58
N GLN A 77 -4.54 -17.15 2.35
CA GLN A 77 -5.36 -18.25 1.83
C GLN A 77 -6.72 -17.74 1.34
N ARG A 78 -7.38 -16.84 2.10
CA ARG A 78 -8.64 -16.22 1.66
C ARG A 78 -8.46 -15.45 0.35
N LEU A 79 -7.41 -14.64 0.23
CA LEU A 79 -7.07 -13.94 -1.01
C LEU A 79 -6.85 -14.89 -2.19
N ARG A 80 -6.18 -16.01 -1.95
CA ARG A 80 -5.84 -16.97 -3.00
C ARG A 80 -7.04 -17.77 -3.51
N SER A 81 -7.99 -18.10 -2.64
CA SER A 81 -9.07 -19.05 -2.94
C SER A 81 -10.43 -18.41 -3.24
N ASP A 82 -10.64 -17.16 -2.87
CA ASP A 82 -11.93 -16.49 -3.07
C ASP A 82 -11.96 -15.71 -4.39
N ALA A 83 -12.63 -16.29 -5.38
CA ALA A 83 -12.80 -15.69 -6.71
C ALA A 83 -13.68 -14.43 -6.72
N ALA A 84 -14.42 -14.13 -5.66
CA ALA A 84 -15.17 -12.89 -5.54
C ALA A 84 -14.26 -11.68 -5.28
N ILE A 85 -13.06 -11.90 -4.70
CA ILE A 85 -12.10 -10.83 -4.45
C ILE A 85 -11.47 -10.41 -5.78
N SER A 86 -11.69 -9.14 -6.15
CA SER A 86 -11.21 -8.52 -7.39
C SER A 86 -10.27 -7.34 -7.14
N LEU A 87 -10.14 -6.89 -5.87
CA LEU A 87 -9.26 -5.80 -5.49
C LEU A 87 -8.61 -6.07 -4.13
N LEU A 88 -7.30 -5.81 -4.04
CA LEU A 88 -6.55 -5.78 -2.78
C LEU A 88 -6.02 -4.37 -2.54
N VAL A 89 -6.33 -3.78 -1.37
CA VAL A 89 -5.60 -2.64 -0.81
C VAL A 89 -4.67 -3.13 0.29
N ASN A 90 -3.40 -3.26 -0.04
CA ASN A 90 -2.34 -3.72 0.86
C ASN A 90 -1.79 -2.52 1.62
N ASN A 91 -2.53 -2.10 2.64
CA ASN A 91 -2.33 -0.83 3.34
C ASN A 91 -1.76 -1.01 4.77
N ALA A 92 -1.99 -2.14 5.42
CA ALA A 92 -1.49 -2.35 6.78
C ALA A 92 0.02 -2.07 6.87
N GLY A 93 0.40 -1.21 7.78
CA GLY A 93 1.79 -0.82 7.99
C GLY A 93 1.96 0.03 9.24
N VAL A 94 3.19 0.14 9.71
CA VAL A 94 3.57 0.98 10.84
C VAL A 94 4.80 1.79 10.48
N ALA A 95 4.93 2.96 11.10
CA ALA A 95 6.15 3.73 11.16
C ALA A 95 6.68 3.70 12.59
N ILE A 96 7.99 3.78 12.75
CA ILE A 96 8.67 3.86 14.03
C ILE A 96 9.64 5.04 13.94
N SER A 97 9.50 6.00 14.83
CA SER A 97 10.45 7.10 14.97
C SER A 97 11.68 6.65 15.77
N GLY A 98 12.77 7.37 15.60
CA GLY A 98 14.03 7.12 16.28
C GLY A 98 15.16 6.67 15.35
N SER A 99 16.38 6.77 15.84
CA SER A 99 17.57 6.38 15.09
C SER A 99 17.77 4.85 15.15
N LEU A 100 18.53 4.33 14.21
CA LEU A 100 18.94 2.92 14.22
C LEU A 100 19.81 2.59 15.46
N LEU A 101 20.47 3.60 16.02
CA LEU A 101 21.38 3.41 17.16
C LEU A 101 20.66 3.26 18.50
N ASP A 102 19.47 3.88 18.64
CA ASP A 102 18.79 4.03 19.92
C ASP A 102 17.44 3.28 20.00
N THR A 103 16.96 2.77 18.85
CA THR A 103 15.67 2.08 18.80
C THR A 103 15.84 0.59 19.09
N ASP A 104 14.93 0.04 19.89
CA ASP A 104 14.83 -1.40 20.13
C ASP A 104 14.63 -2.16 18.82
N LEU A 105 15.52 -3.11 18.54
CA LEU A 105 15.52 -3.87 17.29
C LEU A 105 14.27 -4.74 17.13
N ASP A 106 13.67 -5.22 18.20
CA ASP A 106 12.41 -5.99 18.14
C ASP A 106 11.26 -5.17 17.52
N ARG A 107 11.28 -3.85 17.73
CA ARG A 107 10.31 -2.94 17.10
C ARG A 107 10.57 -2.83 15.59
N PHE A 108 11.82 -2.76 15.17
CA PHE A 108 12.17 -2.78 13.73
C PHE A 108 11.83 -4.11 13.10
N ASP A 109 12.06 -5.24 13.76
CA ASP A 109 11.71 -6.56 13.26
C ASP A 109 10.19 -6.68 13.06
N ALA A 110 9.39 -6.24 14.02
CA ALA A 110 7.93 -6.19 13.88
C ALA A 110 7.48 -5.30 12.73
N MET A 111 8.15 -4.15 12.50
CA MET A 111 7.88 -3.27 11.36
C MET A 111 8.22 -3.95 10.04
N ILE A 112 9.37 -4.61 9.93
CA ILE A 112 9.77 -5.35 8.73
C ILE A 112 8.78 -6.49 8.46
N GLN A 113 8.39 -7.23 9.50
CA GLN A 113 7.40 -8.30 9.39
C GLN A 113 6.08 -7.79 8.80
N LEU A 114 5.59 -6.63 9.25
CA LEU A 114 4.34 -6.07 8.75
C LEU A 114 4.51 -5.39 7.38
N ASN A 115 5.51 -4.50 7.25
CA ASN A 115 5.65 -3.64 6.05
C ASN A 115 6.27 -4.37 4.85
N VAL A 116 6.97 -5.49 5.06
CA VAL A 116 7.68 -6.24 4.01
C VAL A 116 7.09 -7.64 3.87
N VAL A 117 7.19 -8.47 4.90
CA VAL A 117 6.80 -9.89 4.81
C VAL A 117 5.30 -10.04 4.54
N ALA A 118 4.47 -9.38 5.34
CA ALA A 118 3.01 -9.44 5.15
C ALA A 118 2.60 -8.90 3.78
N VAL A 119 3.14 -7.74 3.36
CA VAL A 119 2.86 -7.15 2.04
C VAL A 119 3.20 -8.13 0.92
N THR A 120 4.36 -8.80 1.01
CA THR A 120 4.81 -9.76 -0.01
C THR A 120 3.86 -10.96 -0.11
N HIS A 121 3.50 -11.57 1.03
CA HIS A 121 2.61 -12.73 1.06
C HIS A 121 1.23 -12.40 0.48
N LEU A 122 0.67 -11.26 0.85
CA LEU A 122 -0.66 -10.85 0.39
C LEU A 122 -0.65 -10.44 -1.08
N ALA A 123 0.38 -9.71 -1.53
CA ALA A 123 0.55 -9.37 -2.94
C ALA A 123 0.69 -10.62 -3.82
N ALA A 124 1.49 -11.60 -3.40
CA ALA A 124 1.66 -12.87 -4.12
C ALA A 124 0.36 -13.70 -4.17
N ALA A 125 -0.38 -13.75 -3.06
CA ALA A 125 -1.66 -14.46 -3.00
C ALA A 125 -2.71 -13.82 -3.90
N ALA A 126 -2.84 -12.49 -3.86
CA ALA A 126 -3.76 -11.74 -4.71
C ALA A 126 -3.38 -11.86 -6.20
N ALA A 127 -2.11 -11.68 -6.54
CA ALA A 127 -1.63 -11.79 -7.91
C ALA A 127 -1.93 -13.17 -8.51
N ALA A 128 -1.70 -14.26 -7.75
CA ALA A 128 -2.01 -15.62 -8.21
C ALA A 128 -3.50 -15.81 -8.50
N ASN A 129 -4.38 -15.32 -7.62
CA ASN A 129 -5.83 -15.37 -7.82
C ASN A 129 -6.27 -14.53 -9.02
N PHE A 130 -5.81 -13.28 -9.10
CA PHE A 130 -6.20 -12.34 -10.16
C PHE A 130 -5.73 -12.79 -11.53
N VAL A 131 -4.50 -13.34 -11.62
CA VAL A 131 -3.99 -13.94 -12.86
C VAL A 131 -4.85 -15.14 -13.29
N ALA A 132 -5.24 -16.02 -12.36
CA ALA A 132 -6.12 -17.15 -12.66
C ALA A 132 -7.50 -16.70 -13.17
N GLN A 133 -7.97 -15.53 -12.73
CA GLN A 133 -9.24 -14.94 -13.17
C GLN A 133 -9.10 -14.08 -14.44
N GLY A 134 -7.87 -13.75 -14.88
CA GLY A 134 -7.63 -12.82 -15.98
C GLY A 134 -8.05 -11.36 -15.66
N ARG A 135 -8.25 -11.02 -14.40
CA ARG A 135 -8.69 -9.70 -13.94
C ARG A 135 -8.33 -9.47 -12.47
N GLY A 136 -8.12 -8.23 -12.10
CA GLY A 136 -7.95 -7.82 -10.70
C GLY A 136 -7.11 -6.56 -10.57
N THR A 137 -7.19 -5.95 -9.38
CA THR A 137 -6.43 -4.73 -9.07
C THR A 137 -5.72 -4.89 -7.73
N LEU A 138 -4.44 -4.58 -7.70
CA LEU A 138 -3.59 -4.62 -6.51
C LEU A 138 -3.04 -3.23 -6.24
N ILE A 139 -3.40 -2.66 -5.09
CA ILE A 139 -2.94 -1.34 -4.61
C ILE A 139 -2.04 -1.58 -3.40
N ASN A 140 -0.76 -1.22 -3.51
CA ASN A 140 0.17 -1.24 -2.39
C ASN A 140 0.42 0.18 -1.87
N ILE A 141 0.38 0.37 -0.56
CA ILE A 141 0.66 1.67 0.06
C ILE A 141 2.13 1.71 0.53
N ALA A 142 2.94 2.47 -0.22
CA ALA A 142 4.33 2.76 0.11
C ALA A 142 4.46 4.08 0.91
N SER A 143 5.36 4.97 0.51
CA SER A 143 5.55 6.33 1.03
C SER A 143 6.51 7.10 0.11
N VAL A 144 6.43 8.43 0.09
CA VAL A 144 7.47 9.28 -0.54
C VAL A 144 8.86 9.05 0.06
N LEU A 145 8.93 8.58 1.31
CA LEU A 145 10.19 8.21 1.97
C LEU A 145 10.91 7.02 1.30
N ALA A 146 10.23 6.29 0.42
CA ALA A 146 10.90 5.33 -0.48
C ALA A 146 11.93 6.01 -1.42
N LEU A 147 11.78 7.30 -1.66
CA LEU A 147 12.61 8.11 -2.56
C LEU A 147 13.54 9.08 -1.81
N ALA A 148 13.28 9.32 -0.52
CA ALA A 148 14.00 10.31 0.30
C ALA A 148 14.35 9.71 1.68
N PRO A 149 15.26 8.72 1.74
CA PRO A 149 15.58 7.99 2.98
C PRO A 149 16.24 8.89 4.05
N GLU A 150 16.84 9.99 3.65
CA GLU A 150 17.46 10.97 4.55
C GLU A 150 16.47 11.80 5.36
N MET A 151 15.18 11.82 4.97
CA MET A 151 14.13 12.58 5.66
C MET A 151 13.55 11.87 6.89
N PHE A 152 13.87 10.59 7.09
CA PHE A 152 13.37 9.79 8.21
C PHE A 152 14.36 8.67 8.54
N ASN A 153 13.99 7.67 9.38
CA ASN A 153 14.92 6.56 9.60
C ASN A 153 14.99 5.61 8.40
N GLY A 154 16.21 5.11 8.16
CA GLY A 154 16.51 4.26 7.00
C GLY A 154 15.78 2.92 7.00
N THR A 155 15.39 2.38 8.17
CA THR A 155 14.66 1.11 8.22
C THR A 155 13.24 1.26 7.68
N TYR A 156 12.51 2.30 8.12
CA TYR A 156 11.18 2.56 7.59
C TYR A 156 11.22 2.87 6.10
N SER A 157 12.08 3.81 5.69
CA SER A 157 12.21 4.16 4.27
C SER A 157 12.63 2.97 3.42
N GLY A 158 13.50 2.11 3.95
CA GLY A 158 13.90 0.85 3.32
C GLY A 158 12.70 -0.11 3.11
N THR A 159 11.80 -0.24 4.11
CA THR A 159 10.57 -1.04 3.92
C THR A 159 9.66 -0.48 2.83
N LYS A 160 9.56 0.84 2.71
CA LYS A 160 8.72 1.51 1.69
C LYS A 160 9.38 1.49 0.30
N ALA A 161 10.69 1.56 0.22
CA ALA A 161 11.45 1.32 -1.02
C ALA A 161 11.27 -0.13 -1.52
N TYR A 162 11.26 -1.10 -0.60
CA TYR A 162 10.93 -2.48 -0.93
C TYR A 162 9.54 -2.59 -1.58
N VAL A 163 8.51 -1.99 -1.00
CA VAL A 163 7.14 -2.02 -1.53
C VAL A 163 7.06 -1.39 -2.92
N LEU A 164 7.77 -0.26 -3.14
CA LEU A 164 7.86 0.37 -4.45
C LEU A 164 8.48 -0.58 -5.48
N ASN A 165 9.64 -1.17 -5.15
CA ASN A 165 10.32 -2.09 -6.05
C ASN A 165 9.51 -3.35 -6.34
N LEU A 166 8.91 -3.97 -5.31
CA LEU A 166 8.03 -5.12 -5.46
C LEU A 166 6.87 -4.81 -6.42
N SER A 167 6.23 -3.66 -6.26
CA SER A 167 5.07 -3.28 -7.09
C SER A 167 5.46 -3.05 -8.55
N GLN A 168 6.60 -2.40 -8.79
CA GLN A 168 7.12 -2.18 -10.14
C GLN A 168 7.48 -3.49 -10.84
N SER A 169 8.15 -4.41 -10.13
CA SER A 169 8.48 -5.74 -10.66
C SER A 169 7.22 -6.55 -10.94
N LEU A 170 6.32 -6.65 -9.95
CA LEU A 170 5.08 -7.41 -10.07
C LEU A 170 4.22 -6.91 -11.24
N SER A 171 4.16 -5.59 -11.46
CA SER A 171 3.43 -5.03 -12.60
C SER A 171 3.93 -5.59 -13.94
N GLN A 172 5.25 -5.77 -14.11
CA GLN A 172 5.80 -6.35 -15.34
C GLN A 172 5.39 -7.83 -15.51
N GLU A 173 5.25 -8.57 -14.40
CA GLU A 173 4.91 -9.98 -14.41
C GLU A 173 3.44 -10.25 -14.76
N VAL A 174 2.54 -9.30 -14.40
CA VAL A 174 1.08 -9.55 -14.44
C VAL A 174 0.30 -8.68 -15.39
N ARG A 175 0.86 -7.59 -15.96
CA ARG A 175 0.13 -6.63 -16.81
C ARG A 175 -0.53 -7.27 -18.03
N GLU A 176 0.14 -8.22 -18.68
CA GLU A 176 -0.38 -8.93 -19.86
C GLU A 176 -1.39 -10.04 -19.49
N LYS A 177 -1.57 -10.28 -18.20
CA LYS A 177 -2.50 -11.26 -17.63
C LYS A 177 -3.79 -10.64 -17.09
N GLY A 178 -4.08 -9.38 -17.47
CA GLY A 178 -5.30 -8.68 -17.09
C GLY A 178 -5.30 -8.15 -15.65
N VAL A 179 -4.15 -8.12 -14.97
CA VAL A 179 -4.03 -7.63 -13.59
C VAL A 179 -3.39 -6.25 -13.56
N ARG A 180 -4.03 -5.33 -12.85
CA ARG A 180 -3.53 -3.97 -12.64
C ARG A 180 -2.81 -3.89 -11.30
N VAL A 181 -1.64 -3.26 -11.28
CA VAL A 181 -0.89 -2.95 -10.06
C VAL A 181 -0.74 -1.43 -9.95
N GLN A 182 -1.00 -0.90 -8.77
CA GLN A 182 -0.68 0.47 -8.39
C GLN A 182 0.12 0.46 -7.11
N VAL A 183 1.12 1.33 -7.00
CA VAL A 183 1.78 1.68 -5.74
C VAL A 183 1.57 3.16 -5.48
N VAL A 184 1.03 3.46 -4.32
CA VAL A 184 0.79 4.83 -3.87
C VAL A 184 1.91 5.23 -2.93
N LEU A 185 2.48 6.41 -3.14
CA LEU A 185 3.51 7.00 -2.29
C LEU A 185 2.95 8.23 -1.56
N PRO A 186 2.22 8.06 -0.45
CA PRO A 186 1.75 9.19 0.34
C PRO A 186 2.91 9.99 0.91
N GLY A 187 2.77 11.32 0.94
CA GLY A 187 3.51 12.19 1.84
C GLY A 187 2.97 12.12 3.27
N ALA A 188 3.31 13.12 4.08
CA ALA A 188 2.73 13.26 5.41
C ALA A 188 1.20 13.38 5.29
N THR A 189 0.48 12.42 5.86
CA THR A 189 -0.99 12.33 5.79
C THR A 189 -1.57 12.35 7.20
N ARG A 190 -2.66 13.09 7.41
CA ARG A 190 -3.34 13.25 8.70
C ARG A 190 -4.02 11.94 9.12
N THR A 191 -3.31 11.13 9.90
CA THR A 191 -3.77 9.83 10.41
C THR A 191 -3.16 9.54 11.78
N GLU A 192 -3.68 8.54 12.50
CA GLU A 192 -3.14 8.07 13.80
C GLU A 192 -1.73 7.43 13.69
N ILE A 193 -1.12 7.37 12.53
CA ILE A 193 0.22 6.79 12.36
C ILE A 193 1.27 7.60 13.13
N TRP A 194 1.06 8.89 13.26
CA TRP A 194 1.99 9.82 13.93
C TRP A 194 2.08 9.55 15.43
N GLU A 195 0.94 9.36 16.10
CA GLU A 195 0.89 9.01 17.51
C GLU A 195 1.47 7.62 17.74
N ARG A 196 1.13 6.66 16.88
CA ARG A 196 1.64 5.28 16.96
C ARG A 196 3.13 5.17 16.67
N SER A 197 3.67 6.05 15.84
CA SER A 197 5.11 6.09 15.56
C SER A 197 5.93 6.66 16.73
N GLY A 198 5.30 7.43 17.61
CA GLY A 198 5.93 8.18 18.69
C GLY A 198 6.40 9.58 18.28
N THR A 199 6.02 10.05 17.09
CA THR A 199 6.38 11.41 16.62
C THR A 199 5.41 12.46 17.15
N GLY A 200 4.09 12.14 17.22
CA GLY A 200 3.01 13.11 17.47
C GLY A 200 2.72 13.97 16.23
N ILE A 201 1.43 14.11 15.90
CA ILE A 201 1.02 14.86 14.69
C ILE A 201 1.31 16.35 14.79
N GLU A 202 1.37 16.89 16.01
CA GLU A 202 1.69 18.27 16.32
C GLU A 202 3.12 18.67 15.93
N ASN A 203 4.01 17.69 15.78
CA ASN A 203 5.40 17.89 15.36
C ASN A 203 5.57 17.86 13.82
N ILE A 204 4.50 17.62 13.07
CA ILE A 204 4.52 17.63 11.60
C ILE A 204 4.10 19.01 11.10
N PRO A 205 4.91 19.67 10.24
CA PRO A 205 4.54 20.95 9.65
C PRO A 205 3.19 20.85 8.93
N GLN A 206 2.29 21.78 9.21
CA GLN A 206 0.92 21.73 8.68
C GLN A 206 0.86 21.89 7.16
N GLU A 207 1.82 22.61 6.57
CA GLU A 207 1.94 22.85 5.13
C GLU A 207 2.26 21.61 4.31
N ILE A 208 2.77 20.53 4.93
CA ILE A 208 3.06 19.25 4.26
C ILE A 208 2.06 18.15 4.66
N LEU A 209 1.13 18.45 5.57
CA LEU A 209 0.20 17.46 6.14
C LEU A 209 -1.11 17.40 5.34
N MET A 210 -1.17 16.48 4.39
CA MET A 210 -2.34 16.28 3.53
C MET A 210 -3.51 15.64 4.31
N ASP A 211 -4.74 16.04 4.01
CA ASP A 211 -5.94 15.36 4.49
C ASP A 211 -6.02 13.92 3.94
N VAL A 212 -6.49 12.99 4.77
CA VAL A 212 -6.54 11.57 4.40
C VAL A 212 -7.54 11.27 3.28
N VAL A 213 -8.63 12.04 3.22
CA VAL A 213 -9.65 11.89 2.17
C VAL A 213 -9.08 12.37 0.84
N GLU A 214 -8.47 13.55 0.83
CA GLU A 214 -7.80 14.10 -0.35
C GLU A 214 -6.71 13.17 -0.88
N MET A 215 -5.89 12.60 0.02
CA MET A 215 -4.85 11.65 -0.36
C MET A 215 -5.41 10.40 -1.04
N VAL A 216 -6.49 9.80 -0.49
CA VAL A 216 -7.10 8.59 -1.06
C VAL A 216 -7.82 8.92 -2.36
N ASP A 217 -8.50 10.06 -2.46
CA ASP A 217 -9.17 10.49 -3.69
C ASP A 217 -8.16 10.70 -4.83
N ALA A 218 -7.02 11.34 -4.54
CA ALA A 218 -5.91 11.47 -5.50
C ALA A 218 -5.33 10.11 -5.91
N ALA A 219 -5.15 9.19 -4.97
CA ALA A 219 -4.67 7.84 -5.26
C ALA A 219 -5.64 7.07 -6.17
N LEU A 220 -6.94 7.17 -5.92
CA LEU A 220 -7.97 6.53 -6.76
C LEU A 220 -8.07 7.20 -8.13
N ALA A 221 -7.89 8.51 -8.23
CA ALA A 221 -7.80 9.21 -9.51
C ALA A 221 -6.60 8.73 -10.33
N GLY A 222 -5.42 8.56 -9.72
CA GLY A 222 -4.24 7.97 -10.37
C GLY A 222 -4.49 6.53 -10.83
N LEU A 223 -5.20 5.73 -10.04
CA LEU A 223 -5.63 4.39 -10.46
C LEU A 223 -6.52 4.45 -11.72
N ASP A 224 -7.49 5.35 -11.74
CA ASP A 224 -8.42 5.50 -12.88
C ASP A 224 -7.68 5.97 -14.14
N GLN A 225 -6.62 6.78 -13.99
CA GLN A 225 -5.71 7.21 -15.07
C GLN A 225 -4.73 6.11 -15.52
N GLY A 226 -4.66 4.98 -14.80
CA GLY A 226 -3.79 3.86 -15.13
C GLY A 226 -2.35 4.03 -14.64
N GLU A 227 -2.09 4.91 -13.69
CA GLU A 227 -0.76 5.10 -13.11
C GLU A 227 -0.30 3.85 -12.36
N LEU A 228 0.92 3.42 -12.63
CA LEU A 228 1.60 2.39 -11.82
C LEU A 228 2.08 2.97 -10.49
N VAL A 229 2.63 4.17 -10.51
CA VAL A 229 3.14 4.88 -9.33
C VAL A 229 2.40 6.19 -9.22
N THR A 230 1.65 6.35 -8.12
CA THR A 230 0.90 7.57 -7.81
C THR A 230 1.53 8.25 -6.60
N ILE A 231 1.94 9.50 -6.77
CA ILE A 231 2.48 10.36 -5.71
C ILE A 231 1.52 11.53 -5.51
N PRO A 232 0.54 11.43 -4.57
CA PRO A 232 -0.55 12.39 -4.45
C PRO A 232 -0.14 13.86 -4.32
N SER A 233 1.03 14.11 -3.75
CA SER A 233 1.57 15.47 -3.53
C SER A 233 2.45 15.98 -4.68
N LEU A 234 2.76 15.18 -5.69
CA LEU A 234 3.65 15.58 -6.79
C LEU A 234 2.86 16.35 -7.85
N PRO A 235 3.13 17.65 -8.08
CA PRO A 235 2.31 18.45 -8.99
C PRO A 235 2.43 18.01 -10.45
N GLU A 236 3.63 17.60 -10.87
CA GLU A 236 3.93 17.28 -12.26
C GLU A 236 4.38 15.82 -12.40
N GLN A 237 3.62 15.02 -13.13
CA GLN A 237 3.98 13.65 -13.45
C GLN A 237 5.34 13.56 -14.17
N ALA A 238 5.69 14.58 -14.94
CA ALA A 238 6.98 14.68 -15.64
C ALA A 238 8.19 14.58 -14.71
N ASP A 239 8.06 14.93 -13.41
CA ASP A 239 9.14 14.77 -12.44
C ASP A 239 9.42 13.30 -12.14
N TRP A 240 8.36 12.51 -11.96
CA TRP A 240 8.48 11.06 -11.82
C TRP A 240 9.02 10.39 -13.08
N GLU A 241 8.58 10.84 -14.25
CA GLU A 241 9.06 10.33 -15.55
C GLU A 241 10.54 10.61 -15.75
N ARG A 242 11.03 11.81 -15.41
CA ARG A 242 12.46 12.17 -15.48
C ARG A 242 13.30 11.32 -14.53
N PHE A 243 12.85 11.13 -13.28
CA PHE A 243 13.52 10.26 -12.32
C PHE A 243 13.63 8.82 -12.84
N THR A 244 12.54 8.30 -13.36
CA THR A 244 12.48 6.93 -13.91
C THR A 244 13.36 6.78 -15.15
N ALA A 245 13.34 7.75 -16.06
CA ALA A 245 14.18 7.76 -17.26
C ALA A 245 15.68 7.78 -16.89
N ALA A 246 16.08 8.63 -15.94
CA ALA A 246 17.47 8.69 -15.45
C ALA A 246 17.91 7.34 -14.87
N ARG A 247 17.06 6.66 -14.11
CA ARG A 247 17.32 5.31 -13.60
C ARG A 247 17.53 4.31 -14.75
N PHE A 248 16.68 4.33 -15.77
CA PHE A 248 16.83 3.42 -16.93
C PHE A 248 18.07 3.71 -17.77
N GLN A 249 18.52 4.97 -17.87
CA GLN A 249 19.77 5.32 -18.55
C GLN A 249 21.02 4.66 -17.92
N MET A 250 20.97 4.32 -16.64
CA MET A 250 22.05 3.60 -15.96
C MET A 250 22.06 2.09 -16.32
N ALA A 251 20.94 1.53 -16.73
CA ALA A 251 20.76 0.08 -16.86
C ALA A 251 21.87 -0.64 -17.67
N PRO A 252 22.35 -0.13 -18.84
CA PRO A 252 23.42 -0.78 -19.61
C PRO A 252 24.76 -0.87 -18.86
N ASN A 253 24.95 -0.07 -17.81
CA ASN A 253 26.18 0.03 -17.05
C ASN A 253 26.10 -0.54 -15.63
N LEU A 254 24.94 -1.03 -15.19
CA LEU A 254 24.75 -1.58 -13.84
C LEU A 254 25.46 -2.92 -13.65
N SER A 255 25.69 -3.68 -14.74
CA SER A 255 26.43 -4.94 -14.70
C SER A 255 27.41 -5.01 -15.87
N ARG A 256 28.70 -4.94 -15.57
CA ARG A 256 29.79 -4.96 -16.56
C ARG A 256 30.87 -5.95 -16.13
N SER A 257 31.58 -6.54 -17.11
CA SER A 257 32.68 -7.47 -16.85
C SER A 257 33.91 -6.81 -16.22
N ASN A 258 34.01 -5.47 -16.29
CA ASN A 258 35.13 -4.71 -15.78
C ASN A 258 34.63 -3.55 -14.89
N ALA A 259 35.43 -3.24 -13.87
CA ALA A 259 35.21 -2.03 -13.08
C ALA A 259 35.32 -0.76 -13.95
N ALA A 260 34.55 0.28 -13.60
CA ALA A 260 34.62 1.56 -14.28
C ALA A 260 36.05 2.17 -14.16
N ALA A 261 36.47 2.91 -15.20
CA ALA A 261 37.80 3.51 -15.27
C ALA A 261 38.14 4.37 -14.04
N ARG A 262 37.17 5.07 -13.47
CA ARG A 262 37.33 5.91 -12.26
C ARG A 262 37.77 5.15 -10.99
N TYR A 263 37.71 3.82 -11.00
CA TYR A 263 38.14 2.95 -9.89
C TYR A 263 39.47 2.22 -10.19
N LYS A 264 40.04 2.44 -11.37
CA LYS A 264 41.34 1.88 -11.76
C LYS A 264 42.39 2.96 -11.53
N ALA A 265 43.24 2.77 -10.51
CA ALA A 265 44.39 3.60 -10.26
C ALA A 265 45.44 3.37 -11.33
#